data_9fcf0ecbba7813254e47149c35991ce0
#
_entry.id   9fcf0ecbba7813254e47149c35991ce0
#
_cell.length_a   1.000
_cell.length_b   1.000
_cell.length_c   1.000
_cell.angle_alpha   90.00
_cell.angle_beta   90.00
_cell.angle_gamma   90.00
#
_symmetry.space_group_name_H-M   'P 1'
#
loop_
_entity.id
_entity.type
_entity.pdbx_description
1 polymer ?
#
loop_
_entity_poly.entity_id
_entity_poly.type
_entity_poly.pdbx_seq_one_letter_code
_entity_poly.pdbx_strand_id
1 'polypeptide(L)'
;MRKFDYREEWKALLTPEIVSYLSQIHEFKGEQTLFIESKADTLTQLVEIAKIQSTEASNKIEGIYTSDERLRALVKDTTRPKTRSEREIAGYRDVLNTIHENHDYIPPKSTIILQLHRDLYKFEGADTGGKYKVVDNIIEEEDSTGNKSIRFNPVPAWETPEAVEELCRSFEEALYMEQIDPLILIPMFILDFLCIHPVSYTHLRAHETRHD
;
A
#
# COMPACT_ATOMS: atom_id res chain seq x y z
N MET A 1 19.79 8.01 -10.77
CA MET A 1 18.34 8.21 -10.58
C MET A 1 17.57 7.16 -11.36
N ARG A 2 16.65 6.44 -10.73
CA ARG A 2 15.74 5.50 -11.39
C ARG A 2 14.79 6.27 -12.30
N LYS A 3 14.59 5.80 -13.53
CA LYS A 3 13.58 6.37 -14.44
C LYS A 3 12.28 5.60 -14.27
N PHE A 4 11.18 6.31 -14.14
CA PHE A 4 9.83 5.73 -14.06
C PHE A 4 9.19 5.89 -15.45
N ASP A 5 9.26 4.84 -16.27
CA ASP A 5 8.71 4.87 -17.64
C ASP A 5 7.41 4.07 -17.74
N TYR A 6 6.30 4.76 -17.49
CA TYR A 6 4.97 4.20 -17.66
C TYR A 6 4.43 4.29 -19.10
N ARG A 7 5.21 4.76 -20.06
CA ARG A 7 4.74 4.89 -21.45
C ARG A 7 4.95 3.60 -22.26
N GLU A 8 6.00 2.85 -21.96
CA GLU A 8 6.41 1.70 -22.77
C GLU A 8 6.48 0.38 -21.97
N GLU A 9 6.94 0.42 -20.73
CA GLU A 9 7.25 -0.79 -19.94
C GLU A 9 6.02 -1.69 -19.70
N TRP A 10 4.83 -1.12 -19.57
CA TRP A 10 3.58 -1.88 -19.37
C TRP A 10 3.24 -2.85 -20.51
N LYS A 11 3.69 -2.57 -21.75
CA LYS A 11 3.42 -3.40 -22.92
C LYS A 11 3.96 -4.82 -22.76
N ALA A 12 5.11 -4.94 -22.08
CA ALA A 12 5.73 -6.24 -21.80
C ALA A 12 4.95 -7.08 -20.78
N LEU A 13 4.08 -6.45 -19.97
CA LEU A 13 3.27 -7.11 -18.97
C LEU A 13 1.98 -7.70 -19.56
N LEU A 14 1.55 -7.29 -20.76
CA LEU A 14 0.32 -7.76 -21.39
C LEU A 14 0.48 -9.16 -22.02
N THR A 15 0.58 -10.17 -21.18
CA THR A 15 0.47 -11.57 -21.65
C THR A 15 -1.00 -11.90 -21.98
N PRO A 16 -1.26 -12.91 -22.81
CA PRO A 16 -2.64 -13.38 -23.08
C PRO A 16 -3.44 -13.70 -21.82
N GLU A 17 -2.77 -14.21 -20.79
CA GLU A 17 -3.38 -14.52 -19.48
C GLU A 17 -3.81 -13.23 -18.75
N ILE A 18 -2.94 -12.24 -18.65
CA ILE A 18 -3.24 -10.94 -18.03
C ILE A 18 -4.38 -10.25 -18.77
N VAL A 19 -4.39 -10.25 -20.11
CA VAL A 19 -5.49 -9.70 -20.91
C VAL A 19 -6.79 -10.42 -20.61
N SER A 20 -6.78 -11.75 -20.47
CA SER A 20 -7.98 -12.51 -20.10
C SER A 20 -8.51 -12.12 -18.73
N TYR A 21 -7.63 -11.97 -17.73
CA TYR A 21 -8.04 -11.53 -16.38
C TYR A 21 -8.59 -10.10 -16.38
N LEU A 22 -7.96 -9.18 -17.08
CA LEU A 22 -8.47 -7.80 -17.22
C LEU A 22 -9.87 -7.79 -17.80
N SER A 23 -10.11 -8.55 -18.87
CA SER A 23 -11.43 -8.66 -19.50
C SER A 23 -12.49 -9.18 -18.52
N GLN A 24 -12.20 -10.23 -17.77
CA GLN A 24 -13.11 -10.80 -16.78
C GLN A 24 -13.38 -9.83 -15.61
N ILE A 25 -12.36 -9.14 -15.12
CA ILE A 25 -12.52 -8.16 -14.04
C ILE A 25 -13.41 -7.00 -14.50
N HIS A 26 -13.24 -6.51 -15.73
CA HIS A 26 -14.08 -5.44 -16.27
C HIS A 26 -15.52 -5.89 -16.54
N GLU A 27 -15.73 -7.15 -16.96
CA GLU A 27 -17.06 -7.75 -17.08
C GLU A 27 -17.76 -7.78 -15.72
N PHE A 28 -17.12 -8.32 -14.68
CA PHE A 28 -17.68 -8.35 -13.31
C PHE A 28 -17.90 -6.94 -12.75
N LYS A 29 -17.04 -5.98 -13.03
CA LYS A 29 -17.25 -4.58 -12.65
C LYS A 29 -18.51 -4.00 -13.29
N GLY A 30 -18.77 -4.32 -14.55
CA GLY A 30 -19.98 -3.93 -15.25
C GLY A 30 -21.24 -4.56 -14.62
N GLU A 31 -21.21 -5.86 -14.31
CA GLU A 31 -22.29 -6.55 -13.64
C GLU A 31 -22.56 -6.01 -12.22
N GLN A 32 -21.51 -5.69 -11.48
CA GLN A 32 -21.62 -5.14 -10.11
C GLN A 32 -22.49 -3.89 -10.08
N THR A 33 -22.41 -3.03 -11.07
CA THR A 33 -23.20 -1.80 -11.15
C THR A 33 -24.71 -2.06 -11.07
N LEU A 34 -25.16 -3.20 -11.60
CA LEU A 34 -26.57 -3.62 -11.57
C LEU A 34 -27.05 -4.05 -10.16
N PHE A 35 -26.13 -4.44 -9.29
CA PHE A 35 -26.44 -4.95 -7.96
C PHE A 35 -26.28 -3.93 -6.83
N ILE A 36 -25.52 -2.85 -7.06
CA ILE A 36 -25.20 -1.85 -6.02
C ILE A 36 -26.49 -1.27 -5.42
N GLU A 37 -27.43 -0.86 -6.23
CA GLU A 37 -28.68 -0.25 -5.79
C GLU A 37 -29.60 -1.24 -5.04
N SER A 38 -29.60 -2.51 -5.45
CA SER A 38 -30.53 -3.52 -4.92
C SER A 38 -30.06 -4.16 -3.60
N LYS A 39 -28.80 -3.99 -3.20
CA LYS A 39 -28.18 -4.63 -2.02
C LYS A 39 -27.32 -3.70 -1.18
N ALA A 40 -27.70 -2.44 -1.08
CA ALA A 40 -26.93 -1.42 -0.35
C ALA A 40 -26.57 -1.82 1.09
N ASP A 41 -27.53 -2.38 1.85
CA ASP A 41 -27.30 -2.80 3.23
C ASP A 41 -26.28 -3.93 3.36
N THR A 42 -26.31 -4.90 2.42
CA THR A 42 -25.35 -6.01 2.38
C THR A 42 -23.95 -5.48 2.05
N LEU A 43 -23.84 -4.55 1.11
CA LEU A 43 -22.57 -3.94 0.73
C LEU A 43 -21.97 -3.14 1.87
N THR A 44 -22.78 -2.40 2.62
CA THR A 44 -22.32 -1.66 3.82
C THR A 44 -21.72 -2.60 4.86
N GLN A 45 -22.37 -3.74 5.14
CA GLN A 45 -21.83 -4.74 6.05
C GLN A 45 -20.51 -5.35 5.55
N LEU A 46 -20.40 -5.62 4.24
CA LEU A 46 -19.18 -6.14 3.64
C LEU A 46 -18.03 -5.14 3.73
N VAL A 47 -18.29 -3.85 3.55
CA VAL A 47 -17.28 -2.78 3.74
C VAL A 47 -16.73 -2.77 5.15
N GLU A 48 -17.59 -2.88 6.17
CA GLU A 48 -17.14 -2.94 7.58
C GLU A 48 -16.26 -4.17 7.85
N ILE A 49 -16.64 -5.35 7.33
CA ILE A 49 -15.84 -6.56 7.44
C ILE A 49 -14.49 -6.37 6.73
N ALA A 50 -14.50 -5.83 5.52
CA ALA A 50 -13.31 -5.60 4.73
C ALA A 50 -12.34 -4.63 5.43
N LYS A 51 -12.83 -3.56 6.06
CA LYS A 51 -12.02 -2.63 6.85
C LYS A 51 -11.30 -3.34 8.00
N ILE A 52 -12.01 -4.20 8.73
CA ILE A 52 -11.42 -4.98 9.84
C ILE A 52 -10.33 -5.91 9.30
N GLN A 53 -10.64 -6.70 8.27
CA GLN A 53 -9.70 -7.66 7.69
C GLN A 53 -8.48 -6.98 7.06
N SER A 54 -8.69 -5.88 6.34
CA SER A 54 -7.60 -5.11 5.74
C SER A 54 -6.68 -4.52 6.81
N THR A 55 -7.26 -3.93 7.86
CA THR A 55 -6.49 -3.38 8.98
C THR A 55 -5.68 -4.49 9.68
N GLU A 56 -6.30 -5.64 9.93
CA GLU A 56 -5.63 -6.78 10.55
C GLU A 56 -4.47 -7.29 9.70
N ALA A 57 -4.74 -7.59 8.42
CA ALA A 57 -3.75 -8.19 7.53
C ALA A 57 -2.56 -7.25 7.30
N SER A 58 -2.81 -5.97 7.01
CA SER A 58 -1.75 -4.99 6.77
C SER A 58 -0.86 -4.77 8.00
N ASN A 59 -1.46 -4.66 9.19
CA ASN A 59 -0.68 -4.49 10.41
C ASN A 59 0.10 -5.77 10.78
N LYS A 60 -0.48 -6.97 10.55
CA LYS A 60 0.21 -8.25 10.77
C LYS A 60 1.45 -8.41 9.87
N ILE A 61 1.39 -7.96 8.63
CA ILE A 61 2.56 -7.96 7.72
C ILE A 61 3.71 -7.17 8.33
N GLU A 62 3.42 -6.05 9.00
CA GLU A 62 4.42 -5.20 9.68
C GLU A 62 4.78 -5.69 11.11
N GLY A 63 4.29 -6.86 11.52
CA GLY A 63 4.54 -7.40 12.87
C GLY A 63 3.77 -6.69 13.98
N ILE A 64 2.73 -5.95 13.65
CA ILE A 64 1.90 -5.19 14.58
C ILE A 64 0.69 -6.03 14.96
N TYR A 65 0.58 -6.36 16.26
CA TYR A 65 -0.45 -7.27 16.76
C TYR A 65 -1.20 -6.69 17.95
N THR A 66 -2.49 -7.05 18.03
CA THR A 66 -3.33 -6.92 19.22
C THR A 66 -4.33 -8.08 19.26
N SER A 67 -5.10 -8.22 20.34
CA SER A 67 -6.16 -9.24 20.38
C SER A 67 -7.31 -8.90 19.41
N ASP A 68 -8.01 -9.93 18.93
CA ASP A 68 -9.12 -9.75 17.98
C ASP A 68 -10.22 -8.84 18.53
N GLU A 69 -10.52 -8.93 19.83
CA GLU A 69 -11.49 -8.07 20.51
C GLU A 69 -11.02 -6.60 20.47
N ARG A 70 -9.74 -6.35 20.80
CA ARG A 70 -9.16 -5.00 20.79
C ARG A 70 -9.09 -4.45 19.37
N LEU A 71 -8.70 -5.28 18.39
CA LEU A 71 -8.66 -4.90 16.99
C LEU A 71 -10.03 -4.39 16.51
N ARG A 72 -11.08 -5.18 16.73
CA ARG A 72 -12.46 -4.81 16.36
C ARG A 72 -12.92 -3.52 17.04
N ALA A 73 -12.60 -3.37 18.32
CA ALA A 73 -12.94 -2.16 19.07
C ALA A 73 -12.17 -0.92 18.56
N LEU A 74 -10.91 -1.07 18.18
CA LEU A 74 -10.10 -0.01 17.58
C LEU A 74 -10.60 0.38 16.19
N VAL A 75 -10.90 -0.59 15.34
CA VAL A 75 -11.40 -0.33 13.97
C VAL A 75 -12.76 0.37 14.01
N LYS A 76 -13.63 0.00 14.96
CA LYS A 76 -14.93 0.65 15.18
C LYS A 76 -14.86 1.97 15.96
N ASP A 77 -13.67 2.42 16.33
CA ASP A 77 -13.42 3.61 17.16
C ASP A 77 -14.16 3.63 18.50
N THR A 78 -14.41 2.46 19.07
CA THR A 78 -15.12 2.33 20.36
C THR A 78 -14.18 2.30 21.55
N THR A 79 -12.86 2.35 21.35
CA THR A 79 -11.84 2.32 22.40
C THR A 79 -10.62 3.16 22.02
N ARG A 80 -9.89 3.62 23.05
CA ARG A 80 -8.63 4.34 22.84
C ARG A 80 -7.46 3.36 22.77
N PRO A 81 -6.43 3.63 21.91
CA PRO A 81 -5.23 2.82 21.87
C PRO A 81 -4.42 2.94 23.17
N LYS A 82 -3.88 1.82 23.66
CA LYS A 82 -3.10 1.74 24.90
C LYS A 82 -1.63 1.42 24.65
N THR A 83 -1.36 0.53 23.71
CA THR A 83 0.00 0.09 23.37
C THR A 83 0.52 0.81 22.12
N ARG A 84 1.80 0.66 21.82
CA ARG A 84 2.39 1.14 20.57
C ARG A 84 1.66 0.52 19.36
N SER A 85 1.55 -0.80 19.30
CA SER A 85 0.85 -1.51 18.22
C SER A 85 -0.59 -1.01 18.06
N GLU A 86 -1.32 -0.77 19.16
CA GLU A 86 -2.68 -0.24 19.08
C GLU A 86 -2.74 1.21 18.55
N ARG A 87 -1.71 2.03 18.80
CA ARG A 87 -1.60 3.38 18.23
C ARG A 87 -1.37 3.34 16.73
N GLU A 88 -0.50 2.44 16.26
CA GLU A 88 -0.26 2.22 14.83
C GLU A 88 -1.53 1.71 14.13
N ILE A 89 -2.24 0.74 14.72
CA ILE A 89 -3.55 0.24 14.21
C ILE A 89 -4.58 1.38 14.13
N ALA A 90 -4.67 2.22 15.14
CA ALA A 90 -5.61 3.35 15.15
C ALA A 90 -5.26 4.39 14.07
N GLY A 91 -3.98 4.68 13.86
CA GLY A 91 -3.51 5.55 12.79
C GLY A 91 -3.83 4.98 11.41
N TYR A 92 -3.57 3.68 11.20
CA TYR A 92 -3.91 2.99 9.96
C TYR A 92 -5.41 3.05 9.66
N ARG A 93 -6.28 2.76 10.65
CA ARG A 93 -7.73 2.89 10.54
C ARG A 93 -8.15 4.28 10.05
N ASP A 94 -7.60 5.31 10.66
CA ASP A 94 -7.98 6.68 10.35
C ASP A 94 -7.56 7.10 8.95
N VAL A 95 -6.35 6.71 8.52
CA VAL A 95 -5.87 6.92 7.15
C VAL A 95 -6.73 6.14 6.15
N LEU A 96 -7.04 4.87 6.44
CA LEU A 96 -7.89 4.05 5.60
C LEU A 96 -9.29 4.67 5.43
N ASN A 97 -9.90 5.16 6.52
CA ASN A 97 -11.18 5.86 6.45
C ASN A 97 -11.09 7.14 5.62
N THR A 98 -10.05 7.96 5.83
CA THR A 98 -9.82 9.18 5.06
C THR A 98 -9.74 8.88 3.56
N ILE A 99 -9.01 7.82 3.17
CA ILE A 99 -8.91 7.42 1.76
C ILE A 99 -10.26 6.95 1.23
N HIS A 100 -10.97 6.09 1.95
CA HIS A 100 -12.27 5.57 1.50
C HIS A 100 -13.33 6.67 1.33
N GLU A 101 -13.32 7.67 2.20
CA GLU A 101 -14.31 8.76 2.17
C GLU A 101 -13.97 9.86 1.17
N ASN A 102 -12.68 10.02 0.81
CA ASN A 102 -12.20 11.17 0.06
C ASN A 102 -11.31 10.82 -1.15
N HIS A 103 -11.28 9.56 -1.60
CA HIS A 103 -10.36 9.11 -2.66
C HIS A 103 -10.42 9.96 -3.94
N ASP A 104 -11.59 10.47 -4.31
CA ASP A 104 -11.76 11.34 -5.49
C ASP A 104 -10.98 12.67 -5.38
N TYR A 105 -10.62 13.09 -4.17
CA TYR A 105 -9.92 14.34 -3.86
C TYR A 105 -8.47 14.13 -3.39
N ILE A 106 -7.99 12.88 -3.37
CA ILE A 106 -6.65 12.51 -2.93
C ILE A 106 -5.78 12.20 -4.17
N PRO A 107 -5.10 13.21 -4.76
CA PRO A 107 -4.22 12.97 -5.90
C PRO A 107 -2.94 12.24 -5.45
N PRO A 108 -2.32 11.43 -6.33
CA PRO A 108 -1.06 10.74 -6.07
C PRO A 108 0.13 11.71 -6.10
N LYS A 109 0.23 12.58 -5.10
CA LYS A 109 1.30 13.60 -4.97
C LYS A 109 2.19 13.31 -3.78
N SER A 110 3.46 13.64 -3.89
CA SER A 110 4.47 13.47 -2.84
C SER A 110 4.04 14.12 -1.51
N THR A 111 3.45 15.31 -1.56
CA THR A 111 2.94 16.01 -0.38
C THR A 111 1.78 15.28 0.29
N ILE A 112 0.90 14.66 -0.49
CA ILE A 112 -0.22 13.86 0.04
C ILE A 112 0.29 12.57 0.66
N ILE A 113 1.26 11.89 0.03
CA ILE A 113 1.91 10.70 0.61
C ILE A 113 2.52 11.03 1.97
N LEU A 114 3.23 12.16 2.09
CA LEU A 114 3.79 12.60 3.37
C LEU A 114 2.71 12.96 4.39
N GLN A 115 1.59 13.54 3.97
CA GLN A 115 0.47 13.83 4.85
C GLN A 115 -0.17 12.53 5.37
N LEU A 116 -0.48 11.58 4.51
CA LEU A 116 -1.02 10.27 4.93
C LEU A 116 -0.04 9.55 5.86
N HIS A 117 1.27 9.60 5.57
CA HIS A 117 2.31 9.06 6.44
C HIS A 117 2.34 9.74 7.81
N ARG A 118 2.19 11.06 7.89
CA ARG A 118 2.06 11.78 9.16
C ARG A 118 0.82 11.35 9.94
N ASP A 119 -0.31 11.22 9.23
CA ASP A 119 -1.59 10.87 9.85
C ASP A 119 -1.59 9.42 10.34
N LEU A 120 -0.83 8.52 9.69
CA LEU A 120 -0.60 7.14 10.13
C LEU A 120 0.04 7.09 11.53
N TYR A 121 0.96 8.01 11.83
CA TYR A 121 1.69 8.08 13.10
C TYR A 121 1.13 9.12 14.08
N LYS A 122 -0.06 9.68 13.85
CA LYS A 122 -0.60 10.77 14.68
C LYS A 122 -0.78 10.42 16.17
N PHE A 123 -0.90 9.14 16.50
CA PHE A 123 -1.00 8.67 17.88
C PHE A 123 0.37 8.36 18.52
N GLU A 124 1.46 8.38 17.76
CA GLU A 124 2.82 8.09 18.23
C GLU A 124 3.61 9.34 18.67
N GLY A 125 3.12 10.54 18.30
CA GLY A 125 3.76 11.84 18.60
C GLY A 125 4.06 12.65 17.35
N ALA A 126 4.17 13.97 17.52
CA ALA A 126 4.17 14.94 16.42
C ALA A 126 5.34 14.83 15.43
N ASP A 127 6.42 14.13 15.79
CA ASP A 127 7.66 14.12 14.99
C ASP A 127 7.94 12.80 14.24
N THR A 128 7.08 11.79 14.38
CA THR A 128 7.37 10.43 13.91
C THR A 128 7.06 10.23 12.43
N GLY A 129 6.01 10.85 11.89
CA GLY A 129 5.54 10.69 10.52
C GLY A 129 5.70 11.93 9.64
N GLY A 130 5.40 11.79 8.35
CA GLY A 130 5.37 12.90 7.39
C GLY A 130 6.73 13.41 6.92
N LYS A 131 7.77 12.60 7.05
CA LYS A 131 9.14 12.94 6.65
C LYS A 131 9.71 11.83 5.76
N TYR A 132 10.57 12.20 4.85
CA TYR A 132 11.39 11.24 4.12
C TYR A 132 12.44 10.59 5.05
N LYS A 133 12.92 9.41 4.66
CA LYS A 133 14.04 8.76 5.35
C LYS A 133 15.28 9.64 5.30
N VAL A 134 16.05 9.60 6.39
CA VAL A 134 17.33 10.34 6.53
C VAL A 134 18.54 9.42 6.51
N VAL A 135 18.31 8.11 6.53
CA VAL A 135 19.34 7.07 6.50
C VAL A 135 19.02 6.12 5.36
N ASP A 136 20.06 5.63 4.69
CA ASP A 136 19.92 4.67 3.61
C ASP A 136 19.42 3.32 4.15
N ASN A 137 18.52 2.71 3.42
CA ASN A 137 18.02 1.37 3.67
C ASN A 137 18.78 0.40 2.75
N ILE A 138 19.01 -0.82 3.23
CA ILE A 138 19.47 -1.94 2.43
C ILE A 138 18.53 -3.13 2.65
N ILE A 139 18.32 -3.95 1.64
CA ILE A 139 17.67 -5.24 1.79
C ILE A 139 18.76 -6.31 1.73
N GLU A 140 18.93 -7.00 2.84
CA GLU A 140 19.86 -8.13 2.96
C GLU A 140 19.08 -9.45 2.89
N GLU A 141 19.68 -10.45 2.28
CA GLU A 141 19.25 -11.84 2.38
C GLU A 141 20.32 -12.65 3.10
N GLU A 142 19.88 -13.66 3.84
CA GLU A 142 20.76 -14.60 4.52
C GLU A 142 20.53 -15.98 3.94
N ASP A 143 21.59 -16.61 3.44
CA ASP A 143 21.52 -17.96 2.90
C ASP A 143 21.37 -19.03 4.01
N SER A 144 21.15 -20.28 3.61
CA SER A 144 21.00 -21.42 4.53
C SER A 144 22.24 -21.68 5.40
N THR A 145 23.38 -21.05 5.09
CA THR A 145 24.65 -21.17 5.81
C THR A 145 24.91 -19.98 6.75
N GLY A 146 24.00 -18.98 6.78
CA GLY A 146 24.10 -17.79 7.61
C GLY A 146 24.91 -16.64 6.98
N ASN A 147 25.33 -16.75 5.72
CA ASN A 147 26.01 -15.68 5.02
C ASN A 147 25.01 -14.62 4.58
N LYS A 148 25.31 -13.35 4.86
CA LYS A 148 24.51 -12.21 4.45
C LYS A 148 25.03 -11.61 3.16
N SER A 149 24.12 -11.34 2.23
CA SER A 149 24.39 -10.62 1.00
C SER A 149 23.37 -9.52 0.77
N ILE A 150 23.77 -8.45 0.08
CA ILE A 150 22.84 -7.37 -0.27
C ILE A 150 22.03 -7.85 -1.46
N ARG A 151 20.72 -8.00 -1.28
CA ARG A 151 19.79 -8.38 -2.34
C ARG A 151 19.37 -7.17 -3.19
N PHE A 152 19.18 -6.02 -2.54
CA PHE A 152 18.72 -4.82 -3.21
C PHE A 152 19.16 -3.55 -2.47
N ASN A 153 19.56 -2.54 -3.25
CA ASN A 153 19.85 -1.19 -2.76
C ASN A 153 18.74 -0.24 -3.20
N PRO A 154 17.86 0.18 -2.29
CA PRO A 154 16.84 1.19 -2.58
C PRO A 154 17.45 2.54 -2.95
N VAL A 155 16.61 3.44 -3.46
CA VAL A 155 17.01 4.84 -3.67
C VAL A 155 17.59 5.41 -2.37
N PRO A 156 18.78 6.06 -2.40
CA PRO A 156 19.41 6.61 -1.21
C PRO A 156 18.58 7.73 -0.58
N ALA A 157 18.79 7.98 0.70
CA ALA A 157 17.99 8.92 1.48
C ALA A 157 17.99 10.33 0.88
N TRP A 158 19.15 10.83 0.43
CA TRP A 158 19.28 12.16 -0.15
C TRP A 158 18.53 12.34 -1.48
N GLU A 159 18.34 11.26 -2.24
CA GLU A 159 17.65 11.27 -3.54
C GLU A 159 16.14 10.98 -3.39
N THR A 160 15.71 10.46 -2.23
CA THR A 160 14.32 10.01 -1.99
C THR A 160 13.26 11.09 -2.29
N PRO A 161 13.41 12.37 -1.88
CA PRO A 161 12.40 13.39 -2.16
C PRO A 161 12.15 13.58 -3.65
N GLU A 162 13.21 13.70 -4.44
CA GLU A 162 13.13 13.88 -5.90
C GLU A 162 12.57 12.63 -6.58
N ALA A 163 12.97 11.44 -6.13
CA ALA A 163 12.47 10.18 -6.68
C ALA A 163 10.97 9.99 -6.44
N VAL A 164 10.44 10.35 -5.27
CA VAL A 164 9.00 10.26 -4.98
C VAL A 164 8.22 11.30 -5.79
N GLU A 165 8.74 12.49 -5.96
CA GLU A 165 8.11 13.53 -6.78
C GLU A 165 8.03 13.12 -8.25
N GLU A 166 9.13 12.60 -8.80
CA GLU A 166 9.20 12.09 -10.17
C GLU A 166 8.27 10.90 -10.39
N LEU A 167 8.23 9.95 -9.43
CA LEU A 167 7.32 8.80 -9.45
C LEU A 167 5.86 9.27 -9.53
N CYS A 168 5.45 10.18 -8.64
CA CYS A 168 4.09 10.71 -8.61
C CYS A 168 3.73 11.43 -9.92
N ARG A 169 4.66 12.24 -10.44
CA ARG A 169 4.47 12.96 -11.70
C ARG A 169 4.29 12.00 -12.88
N SER A 170 5.18 11.02 -13.01
CA SER A 170 5.11 10.03 -14.10
C SER A 170 3.82 9.19 -14.04
N PHE A 171 3.37 8.86 -12.83
CA PHE A 171 2.11 8.15 -12.62
C PHE A 171 0.90 9.01 -13.00
N GLU A 172 0.86 10.28 -12.57
CA GLU A 172 -0.21 11.21 -12.91
C GLU A 172 -0.29 11.44 -14.43
N GLU A 173 0.86 11.63 -15.11
CA GLU A 173 0.91 11.73 -16.57
C GLU A 173 0.35 10.48 -17.27
N ALA A 174 0.69 9.28 -16.77
CA ALA A 174 0.19 8.03 -17.34
C ALA A 174 -1.33 7.86 -17.14
N LEU A 175 -1.86 8.27 -16.00
CA LEU A 175 -3.31 8.29 -15.76
C LEU A 175 -4.04 9.22 -16.73
N TYR A 176 -3.51 10.41 -16.99
CA TYR A 176 -4.12 11.36 -17.94
C TYR A 176 -4.07 10.89 -19.38
N MET A 177 -3.12 10.06 -19.76
CA MET A 177 -3.03 9.51 -21.10
C MET A 177 -4.11 8.48 -21.40
N GLU A 178 -4.72 7.89 -20.38
CA GLU A 178 -5.77 6.84 -20.48
C GLU A 178 -5.41 5.65 -21.41
N GLN A 179 -4.10 5.41 -21.61
CA GLN A 179 -3.61 4.35 -22.49
C GLN A 179 -3.35 3.04 -21.77
N ILE A 180 -3.27 3.10 -20.43
CA ILE A 180 -2.91 1.98 -19.58
C ILE A 180 -4.07 1.71 -18.63
N ASP A 181 -4.47 0.45 -18.57
CA ASP A 181 -5.46 0.02 -17.58
C ASP A 181 -4.94 0.28 -16.15
N PRO A 182 -5.73 0.92 -15.28
CA PRO A 182 -5.32 1.16 -13.88
C PRO A 182 -4.90 -0.10 -13.13
N LEU A 183 -5.46 -1.27 -13.47
CA LEU A 183 -5.08 -2.56 -12.88
C LEU A 183 -3.65 -3.00 -13.25
N ILE A 184 -3.06 -2.41 -14.29
CA ILE A 184 -1.65 -2.58 -14.65
C ILE A 184 -0.82 -1.45 -14.06
N LEU A 185 -1.28 -0.20 -14.19
CA LEU A 185 -0.53 0.97 -13.79
C LEU A 185 -0.29 1.05 -12.28
N ILE A 186 -1.32 0.71 -11.48
CA ILE A 186 -1.21 0.76 -10.01
C ILE A 186 -0.15 -0.21 -9.46
N PRO A 187 -0.10 -1.50 -9.84
CA PRO A 187 0.98 -2.40 -9.43
C PRO A 187 2.38 -1.93 -9.86
N MET A 188 2.52 -1.32 -11.02
CA MET A 188 3.79 -0.73 -11.46
C MET A 188 4.22 0.40 -10.52
N PHE A 189 3.31 1.31 -10.19
CA PHE A 189 3.56 2.39 -9.23
C PHE A 189 3.97 1.85 -7.86
N ILE A 190 3.26 0.83 -7.35
CA ILE A 190 3.57 0.21 -6.06
C ILE A 190 4.97 -0.40 -6.08
N LEU A 191 5.33 -1.14 -7.13
CA LEU A 191 6.66 -1.73 -7.29
C LEU A 191 7.75 -0.66 -7.26
N ASP A 192 7.57 0.42 -8.01
CA ASP A 192 8.53 1.51 -8.07
C ASP A 192 8.63 2.26 -6.73
N PHE A 193 7.50 2.46 -6.04
CA PHE A 193 7.50 3.02 -4.69
C PHE A 193 8.28 2.15 -3.70
N LEU A 194 8.11 0.82 -3.76
CA LEU A 194 8.87 -0.13 -2.94
C LEU A 194 10.37 -0.10 -3.24
N CYS A 195 10.78 0.26 -4.46
CA CYS A 195 12.19 0.46 -4.80
C CYS A 195 12.78 1.73 -4.18
N ILE A 196 11.94 2.69 -3.80
CA ILE A 196 12.35 3.90 -3.07
C ILE A 196 12.32 3.66 -1.56
N HIS A 197 11.21 3.07 -1.07
CA HIS A 197 11.00 2.78 0.34
C HIS A 197 10.55 1.33 0.51
N PRO A 198 11.49 0.39 0.64
CA PRO A 198 11.16 -1.02 0.76
C PRO A 198 10.49 -1.32 2.11
N VAL A 199 9.54 -2.23 2.09
CA VAL A 199 8.97 -2.84 3.29
C VAL A 199 10.05 -3.67 3.99
N SER A 200 10.06 -3.69 5.33
CA SER A 200 11.05 -4.45 6.09
C SER A 200 11.05 -5.93 5.71
N TYR A 201 12.21 -6.45 5.31
CA TYR A 201 12.40 -7.79 4.74
C TYR A 201 12.11 -8.95 5.70
N THR A 202 12.08 -8.69 7.00
CA THR A 202 11.79 -9.70 8.02
C THR A 202 10.43 -10.38 7.82
N HIS A 203 9.49 -9.74 7.13
CA HIS A 203 8.15 -10.26 6.90
C HIS A 203 8.03 -11.13 5.64
N LEU A 204 8.86 -10.91 4.63
CA LEU A 204 8.86 -11.75 3.42
C LEU A 204 9.42 -13.16 3.68
N ARG A 205 10.34 -13.32 4.64
CA ARG A 205 10.87 -14.62 5.05
C ARG A 205 9.82 -15.59 5.60
N ALA A 206 8.75 -15.08 6.22
CA ALA A 206 7.71 -15.94 6.80
C ALA A 206 6.85 -16.65 5.74
N HIS A 207 6.89 -16.22 4.49
CA HIS A 207 6.11 -16.81 3.39
C HIS A 207 6.91 -17.78 2.51
N GLU A 208 8.24 -17.65 2.45
CA GLU A 208 9.09 -18.54 1.63
C GLU A 208 9.38 -19.90 2.29
N THR A 209 9.19 -20.04 3.60
CA THR A 209 9.43 -21.29 4.34
C THR A 209 8.23 -22.25 4.40
N ARG A 210 7.18 -22.01 3.64
CA ARG A 210 5.96 -22.87 3.62
C ARG A 210 5.76 -23.66 2.35
N HIS A 211 6.79 -23.88 1.56
CA HIS A 211 6.78 -24.82 0.43
C HIS A 211 7.90 -25.85 0.60
N ASP A 212 7.75 -26.69 1.61
CA ASP A 212 8.35 -28.04 1.67
C ASP A 212 7.28 -29.02 2.14
#